data_e0c25a8a1c8e7fdb037c0a2d77ca0a07
#
_entry.id   e0c25a8a1c8e7fdb037c0a2d77ca0a07
#
_cell.length_a   1.000
_cell.length_b   1.000
_cell.length_c   1.000
_cell.angle_alpha   90.00
_cell.angle_beta   90.00
_cell.angle_gamma   90.00
#
_symmetry.space_group_name_H-M   'P 1'
#
loop_
_entity.id
_entity.type
_entity.pdbx_description
1 polymer ?
#
loop_
_entity_poly.entity_id
_entity_poly.type
_entity_poly.pdbx_seq_one_letter_code
_entity_poly.pdbx_strand_id
1 'polypeptide(L)'
;VDDDTYALAYTSGHNDGFIKTFTIPADGSSITEVFSLEHDTAYGVNNSLVRVDDDTYALAYRGPGHDGYIKTFTIPADGSSITEVFSLEHDTLNGSGNSLVRVDDDTYALAYGGLEGDGYIKTFTIPADGSSITEVFSLEHDTLNGSGNSLVRVDDDTYALAYGGLEGDGYIKTFTIPADGSSITE
;
A
#
# COMPACT_ATOMS: atom_id res chain seq x y z
N VAL A 1 -2.24 11.96 9.17
CA VAL A 1 -3.67 12.10 9.40
C VAL A 1 -3.98 13.59 9.44
N ASP A 2 -3.48 14.34 10.40
CA ASP A 2 -3.57 15.79 10.49
C ASP A 2 -2.23 16.35 10.99
N ASP A 3 -2.11 17.67 11.27
CA ASP A 3 -0.84 18.37 11.53
C ASP A 3 0.07 17.67 12.55
N ASP A 4 -0.49 17.07 13.60
CA ASP A 4 0.24 16.35 14.64
C ASP A 4 -0.23 14.88 14.84
N THR A 5 -1.15 14.41 14.01
CA THR A 5 -1.70 13.06 14.07
C THR A 5 -1.16 12.17 12.94
N TYR A 6 -0.63 11.02 13.28
CA TYR A 6 0.03 10.09 12.37
C TYR A 6 -0.60 8.70 12.46
N ALA A 7 -0.63 7.97 11.33
CA ALA A 7 -1.03 6.57 11.29
C ALA A 7 0.17 5.69 10.87
N LEU A 8 0.30 4.55 11.53
CA LEU A 8 1.32 3.53 11.25
C LEU A 8 0.66 2.18 11.07
N ALA A 9 0.89 1.54 9.91
CA ALA A 9 0.56 0.14 9.69
C ALA A 9 1.81 -0.72 9.92
N TYR A 10 1.67 -1.83 10.67
CA TYR A 10 2.80 -2.71 11.00
C TYR A 10 2.35 -4.13 11.30
N THR A 11 3.31 -5.05 11.35
CA THR A 11 3.11 -6.46 11.69
C THR A 11 3.53 -6.73 13.12
N SER A 12 2.69 -7.43 13.89
CA SER A 12 3.01 -7.88 15.25
C SER A 12 3.91 -9.12 15.27
N GLY A 13 4.33 -9.55 16.48
CA GLY A 13 5.15 -10.74 16.66
C GLY A 13 4.50 -12.09 16.27
N HIS A 14 3.20 -12.13 16.01
CA HIS A 14 2.46 -13.31 15.55
C HIS A 14 2.02 -13.22 14.08
N ASN A 15 2.56 -12.25 13.34
CA ASN A 15 2.20 -11.88 11.98
C ASN A 15 0.81 -11.21 11.85
N ASP A 16 0.14 -10.87 12.94
CA ASP A 16 -1.12 -10.12 12.89
C ASP A 16 -0.86 -8.70 12.38
N GLY A 17 -1.78 -8.15 11.62
CA GLY A 17 -1.67 -6.81 11.05
C GLY A 17 -2.35 -5.75 11.92
N PHE A 18 -1.64 -4.67 12.22
CA PHE A 18 -2.17 -3.55 13.01
C PHE A 18 -2.06 -2.22 12.29
N ILE A 19 -3.03 -1.34 12.52
CA ILE A 19 -2.93 0.09 12.28
C ILE A 19 -3.06 0.80 13.63
N LYS A 20 -2.14 1.72 13.93
CA LYS A 20 -2.21 2.59 15.11
C LYS A 20 -2.13 4.06 14.71
N THR A 21 -2.81 4.88 15.48
CA THR A 21 -2.70 6.33 15.40
C THR A 21 -1.92 6.88 16.60
N PHE A 22 -1.18 7.95 16.34
CA PHE A 22 -0.32 8.61 17.32
C PHE A 22 -0.44 10.11 17.19
N THR A 23 -0.33 10.82 18.32
CA THR A 23 -0.04 12.25 18.33
C THR A 23 1.45 12.45 18.53
N ILE A 24 2.07 13.27 17.65
CA ILE A 24 3.48 13.65 17.71
C ILE A 24 3.53 15.18 17.51
N PRO A 25 3.77 15.99 18.55
CA PRO A 25 3.85 17.43 18.39
C PRO A 25 5.04 17.84 17.50
N ALA A 26 4.96 19.03 16.89
CA ALA A 26 5.94 19.49 15.90
C ALA A 26 7.40 19.53 16.42
N ASP A 27 7.59 19.67 17.73
CA ASP A 27 8.91 19.64 18.36
C ASP A 27 9.44 18.22 18.64
N GLY A 28 8.64 17.18 18.33
CA GLY A 28 9.00 15.77 18.55
C GLY A 28 9.19 15.38 20.02
N SER A 29 8.71 16.18 20.98
CA SER A 29 8.97 15.98 22.43
C SER A 29 8.27 14.75 23.02
N SER A 30 7.23 14.22 22.36
CA SER A 30 6.50 13.04 22.81
C SER A 30 5.88 12.27 21.65
N ILE A 31 5.56 10.99 21.88
CA ILE A 31 4.75 10.15 20.99
C ILE A 31 3.67 9.51 21.88
N THR A 32 2.41 9.82 21.61
CA THR A 32 1.28 9.29 22.37
C THR A 32 0.37 8.48 21.48
N GLU A 33 0.15 7.21 21.80
CA GLU A 33 -0.81 6.34 21.11
C GLU A 33 -2.24 6.83 21.38
N VAL A 34 -3.04 6.98 20.32
CA VAL A 34 -4.43 7.43 20.39
C VAL A 34 -5.39 6.26 20.21
N PHE A 35 -5.21 5.46 19.17
CA PHE A 35 -6.07 4.32 18.85
C PHE A 35 -5.27 3.16 18.24
N SER A 36 -5.81 1.95 18.35
CA SER A 36 -5.23 0.74 17.77
C SER A 36 -6.33 -0.15 17.18
N LEU A 37 -6.18 -0.55 15.92
CA LEU A 37 -7.00 -1.55 15.26
C LEU A 37 -6.12 -2.72 14.80
N GLU A 38 -6.54 -3.93 15.10
CA GLU A 38 -6.04 -5.14 14.46
C GLU A 38 -6.83 -5.34 13.16
N HIS A 39 -6.21 -5.03 12.01
CA HIS A 39 -6.88 -5.10 10.71
C HIS A 39 -6.89 -6.50 10.11
N ASP A 40 -6.00 -7.38 10.60
CA ASP A 40 -5.97 -8.79 10.25
C ASP A 40 -5.43 -9.63 11.41
N THR A 41 -6.25 -10.59 11.89
CA THR A 41 -5.98 -11.44 13.06
C THR A 41 -5.23 -12.72 12.71
N ALA A 42 -5.00 -12.99 11.44
CA ALA A 42 -4.37 -14.23 10.99
C ALA A 42 -3.02 -13.99 10.32
N TYR A 43 -2.92 -12.98 9.45
CA TYR A 43 -1.68 -12.65 8.75
C TYR A 43 -1.76 -11.26 8.12
N GLY A 44 -0.95 -10.31 8.56
CA GLY A 44 -0.93 -8.92 8.06
C GLY A 44 0.48 -8.38 7.96
N VAL A 45 1.24 -8.80 6.92
CA VAL A 45 2.65 -8.45 6.75
C VAL A 45 2.88 -7.62 5.48
N ASN A 46 4.06 -7.02 5.35
CA ASN A 46 4.43 -6.18 4.20
C ASN A 46 3.45 -5.02 3.96
N ASN A 47 3.11 -4.32 5.01
CA ASN A 47 2.12 -3.24 5.01
C ASN A 47 2.62 -2.01 4.26
N SER A 48 1.78 -1.43 3.38
CA SER A 48 1.99 -0.15 2.70
C SER A 48 0.72 0.68 2.78
N LEU A 49 0.74 1.75 3.59
CA LEU A 49 -0.40 2.63 3.89
C LEU A 49 -0.24 3.95 3.15
N VAL A 50 -1.28 4.38 2.44
CA VAL A 50 -1.35 5.70 1.78
C VAL A 50 -2.64 6.43 2.12
N ARG A 51 -2.60 7.77 2.06
CA ARG A 51 -3.78 8.62 2.20
C ARG A 51 -4.53 8.69 0.88
N VAL A 52 -5.85 8.48 0.93
CA VAL A 52 -6.77 8.59 -0.21
C VAL A 52 -7.41 9.96 -0.23
N ASP A 53 -8.01 10.39 0.88
CA ASP A 53 -8.62 11.70 1.06
C ASP A 53 -8.44 12.18 2.51
N ASP A 54 -9.15 13.21 2.94
CA ASP A 54 -8.94 13.88 4.24
C ASP A 54 -8.99 12.92 5.43
N ASP A 55 -9.90 11.95 5.42
CA ASP A 55 -10.05 10.94 6.46
C ASP A 55 -10.00 9.49 5.92
N THR A 56 -9.73 9.28 4.64
CA THR A 56 -9.70 7.97 3.99
C THR A 56 -8.29 7.52 3.67
N TYR A 57 -8.00 6.25 3.96
CA TYR A 57 -6.68 5.62 3.78
C TYR A 57 -6.83 4.27 3.09
N ALA A 58 -5.84 3.90 2.27
CA ALA A 58 -5.72 2.58 1.66
C ALA A 58 -4.46 1.87 2.17
N LEU A 59 -4.60 0.59 2.54
CA LEU A 59 -3.55 -0.29 3.02
C LEU A 59 -3.42 -1.49 2.09
N ALA A 60 -2.27 -1.63 1.43
CA ALA A 60 -1.88 -2.87 0.77
C ALA A 60 -1.06 -3.74 1.74
N TYR A 61 -1.34 -5.04 1.79
CA TYR A 61 -0.63 -5.97 2.65
C TYR A 61 -0.73 -7.41 2.13
N ARG A 62 0.14 -8.28 2.64
CA ARG A 62 0.06 -9.72 2.43
C ARG A 62 -0.75 -10.33 3.57
N GLY A 63 -1.87 -10.95 3.23
CA GLY A 63 -2.85 -11.52 4.14
C GLY A 63 -2.78 -13.03 4.31
N PRO A 64 -3.85 -13.65 4.87
CA PRO A 64 -3.98 -15.10 5.01
C PRO A 64 -3.80 -15.81 3.68
N GLY A 65 -3.26 -17.02 3.69
CA GLY A 65 -2.92 -17.75 2.46
C GLY A 65 -1.67 -17.24 1.74
N HIS A 66 -1.12 -16.13 2.17
CA HIS A 66 -0.09 -15.31 1.54
C HIS A 66 -0.62 -14.41 0.41
N ASP A 67 -1.92 -14.33 0.27
CA ASP A 67 -2.62 -13.60 -0.77
C ASP A 67 -2.43 -12.08 -0.63
N GLY A 68 -2.59 -11.34 -1.71
CA GLY A 68 -2.47 -9.89 -1.72
C GLY A 68 -3.81 -9.21 -1.45
N TYR A 69 -3.85 -8.32 -0.46
CA TYR A 69 -5.05 -7.55 -0.10
C TYR A 69 -4.81 -6.05 -0.19
N ILE A 70 -5.87 -5.32 -0.56
CA ILE A 70 -5.98 -3.89 -0.33
C ILE A 70 -7.25 -3.65 0.49
N LYS A 71 -7.14 -2.91 1.60
CA LYS A 71 -8.28 -2.46 2.41
C LYS A 71 -8.32 -0.94 2.47
N THR A 72 -9.52 -0.38 2.58
CA THR A 72 -9.71 1.04 2.86
C THR A 72 -10.23 1.25 4.27
N PHE A 73 -9.84 2.37 4.87
CA PHE A 73 -10.20 2.74 6.25
C PHE A 73 -10.56 4.21 6.34
N THR A 74 -11.52 4.53 7.22
CA THR A 74 -11.73 5.89 7.68
C THR A 74 -10.97 6.11 8.99
N ILE A 75 -10.17 7.18 9.05
CA ILE A 75 -9.41 7.62 10.23
C ILE A 75 -9.65 9.13 10.37
N PRO A 76 -10.46 9.58 11.34
CA PRO A 76 -10.72 11.02 11.53
C PRO A 76 -9.44 11.80 11.88
N ALA A 77 -9.46 13.11 11.68
CA ALA A 77 -8.32 14.00 11.86
C ALA A 77 -7.62 13.84 13.23
N ASP A 78 -8.39 13.61 14.30
CA ASP A 78 -7.87 13.40 15.66
C ASP A 78 -7.35 11.97 15.93
N GLY A 79 -7.46 11.06 14.95
CA GLY A 79 -7.02 9.69 15.06
C GLY A 79 -7.81 8.84 16.08
N SER A 80 -8.95 9.30 16.57
CA SER A 80 -9.71 8.68 17.68
C SER A 80 -10.37 7.34 17.34
N SER A 81 -10.44 6.98 16.06
CA SER A 81 -10.97 5.70 15.58
C SER A 81 -10.34 5.29 14.25
N ILE A 82 -10.45 3.99 13.95
CA ILE A 82 -10.07 3.42 12.65
C ILE A 82 -11.18 2.45 12.26
N THR A 83 -11.84 2.68 11.13
CA THR A 83 -12.98 1.85 10.68
C THR A 83 -12.70 1.33 9.28
N GLU A 84 -12.74 0.01 9.08
CA GLU A 84 -12.64 -0.62 7.76
C GLU A 84 -13.88 -0.26 6.92
N VAL A 85 -13.67 0.16 5.66
CA VAL A 85 -14.72 0.54 4.70
C VAL A 85 -14.90 -0.55 3.66
N PHE A 86 -13.81 -0.98 3.00
CA PHE A 86 -13.85 -1.95 1.92
C PHE A 86 -12.60 -2.84 1.94
N SER A 87 -12.72 -4.05 1.37
CA SER A 87 -11.61 -5.00 1.22
C SER A 87 -11.65 -5.65 -0.15
N LEU A 88 -10.50 -5.70 -0.82
CA LEU A 88 -10.28 -6.42 -2.08
C LEU A 88 -9.10 -7.37 -1.90
N GLU A 89 -9.28 -8.63 -2.26
CA GLU A 89 -8.20 -9.57 -2.54
C GLU A 89 -7.78 -9.36 -4.00
N HIS A 90 -6.61 -8.71 -4.22
CA HIS A 90 -6.12 -8.37 -5.56
C HIS A 90 -5.24 -9.44 -6.18
N ASP A 91 -4.75 -10.38 -5.36
CA ASP A 91 -3.97 -11.53 -5.80
C ASP A 91 -4.21 -12.72 -4.86
N THR A 92 -4.68 -13.87 -5.43
CA THR A 92 -5.05 -15.09 -4.70
C THR A 92 -3.88 -16.06 -4.52
N LEU A 93 -2.67 -15.68 -4.90
CA LEU A 93 -1.51 -16.56 -4.89
C LEU A 93 -0.36 -16.01 -4.05
N ASN A 94 -0.03 -14.71 -4.20
CA ASN A 94 0.96 -14.05 -3.35
C ASN A 94 0.85 -12.52 -3.46
N GLY A 95 1.11 -11.81 -2.35
CA GLY A 95 1.10 -10.35 -2.28
C GLY A 95 2.22 -9.80 -1.40
N SER A 96 3.48 -10.09 -1.73
CA SER A 96 4.63 -9.75 -0.86
C SER A 96 5.33 -8.46 -1.25
N GLY A 97 6.00 -7.80 -0.30
CA GLY A 97 6.85 -6.63 -0.56
C GLY A 97 6.09 -5.46 -1.18
N ASN A 98 4.91 -5.14 -0.65
CA ASN A 98 3.98 -4.14 -1.19
C ASN A 98 4.55 -2.73 -1.11
N SER A 99 4.38 -1.96 -2.19
CA SER A 99 4.62 -0.52 -2.26
C SER A 99 3.48 0.14 -3.02
N LEU A 100 2.56 0.78 -2.28
CA LEU A 100 1.38 1.47 -2.81
C LEU A 100 1.66 2.97 -2.89
N VAL A 101 1.35 3.59 -4.03
CA VAL A 101 1.52 5.04 -4.25
C VAL A 101 0.28 5.62 -4.94
N ARG A 102 0.01 6.91 -4.69
CA ARG A 102 -1.03 7.66 -5.39
C ARG A 102 -0.52 8.10 -6.77
N VAL A 103 -1.33 7.88 -7.81
CA VAL A 103 -1.09 8.31 -9.19
C VAL A 103 -1.81 9.62 -9.46
N ASP A 104 -3.13 9.66 -9.23
CA ASP A 104 -3.97 10.85 -9.36
C ASP A 104 -5.08 10.83 -8.30
N ASP A 105 -6.10 11.66 -8.42
CA ASP A 105 -7.13 11.90 -7.39
C ASP A 105 -7.78 10.62 -6.86
N ASP A 106 -8.10 9.66 -7.72
CA ASP A 106 -8.70 8.38 -7.38
C ASP A 106 -7.88 7.16 -7.88
N THR A 107 -6.71 7.39 -8.47
CA THR A 107 -5.88 6.35 -9.09
C THR A 107 -4.65 6.05 -8.25
N TYR A 108 -4.36 4.77 -8.07
CA TYR A 108 -3.25 4.24 -7.26
C TYR A 108 -2.48 3.18 -8.02
N ALA A 109 -1.17 3.09 -7.79
CA ALA A 109 -0.31 2.02 -8.31
C ALA A 109 0.30 1.23 -7.16
N LEU A 110 0.28 -0.10 -7.25
CA LEU A 110 0.85 -1.05 -6.31
C LEU A 110 1.92 -1.89 -6.99
N ALA A 111 3.16 -1.80 -6.52
CA ALA A 111 4.21 -2.75 -6.85
C ALA A 111 4.29 -3.84 -5.77
N TYR A 112 4.37 -5.12 -6.18
CA TYR A 112 4.43 -6.25 -5.26
C TYR A 112 5.09 -7.48 -5.90
N GLY A 113 5.49 -8.46 -5.07
CA GLY A 113 5.92 -9.78 -5.50
C GLY A 113 4.75 -10.75 -5.54
N GLY A 114 4.46 -11.29 -6.71
CA GLY A 114 3.40 -12.25 -6.96
C GLY A 114 3.84 -13.72 -6.84
N LEU A 115 3.15 -14.63 -7.56
CA LEU A 115 3.45 -16.05 -7.58
C LEU A 115 4.91 -16.29 -8.03
N GLU A 116 5.56 -17.29 -7.43
CA GLU A 116 6.96 -17.68 -7.70
C GLU A 116 7.98 -16.56 -7.45
N GLY A 117 7.52 -15.41 -6.94
CA GLY A 117 8.33 -14.25 -6.67
C GLY A 117 8.36 -13.21 -7.79
N ASP A 118 7.63 -13.44 -8.88
CA ASP A 118 7.56 -12.52 -10.03
C ASP A 118 7.13 -11.12 -9.61
N GLY A 119 7.68 -10.10 -10.28
CA GLY A 119 7.40 -8.70 -9.98
C GLY A 119 6.21 -8.16 -10.75
N TYR A 120 5.23 -7.60 -10.05
CA TYR A 120 4.03 -6.99 -10.65
C TYR A 120 3.89 -5.52 -10.28
N ILE A 121 3.32 -4.74 -11.19
CA ILE A 121 2.72 -3.44 -10.90
C ILE A 121 1.26 -3.50 -11.35
N LYS A 122 0.31 -3.15 -10.46
CA LYS A 122 -1.11 -3.02 -10.79
C LYS A 122 -1.58 -1.60 -10.51
N THR A 123 -2.56 -1.13 -11.28
CA THR A 123 -3.26 0.13 -11.00
C THR A 123 -4.67 -0.13 -10.53
N PHE A 124 -5.17 0.75 -9.65
CA PHE A 124 -6.50 0.65 -9.05
C PHE A 124 -7.17 2.01 -9.01
N THR A 125 -8.50 2.00 -9.15
CA THR A 125 -9.33 3.16 -8.81
C THR A 125 -9.91 2.97 -7.40
N ILE A 126 -9.73 3.96 -6.52
CA ILE A 126 -10.24 4.02 -5.15
C ILE A 126 -10.88 5.40 -4.98
N PRO A 127 -12.22 5.52 -4.91
CA PRO A 127 -12.88 6.81 -4.72
C PRO A 127 -12.55 7.42 -3.35
N ALA A 128 -12.74 8.74 -3.22
CA ALA A 128 -12.41 9.52 -2.02
C ALA A 128 -13.01 8.94 -0.73
N ASP A 129 -14.21 8.35 -0.79
CA ASP A 129 -14.87 7.72 0.36
C ASP A 129 -14.40 6.28 0.65
N GLY A 130 -13.50 5.73 -0.17
CA GLY A 130 -12.97 4.37 -0.04
C GLY A 130 -13.99 3.25 -0.24
N SER A 131 -15.20 3.53 -0.76
CA SER A 131 -16.32 2.59 -0.83
C SER A 131 -16.12 1.42 -1.81
N SER A 132 -15.11 1.51 -2.67
CA SER A 132 -14.75 0.46 -3.62
C SER A 132 -13.26 0.49 -3.98
N ILE A 133 -12.76 -0.64 -4.47
CA ILE A 133 -11.43 -0.77 -5.05
C ILE A 133 -11.58 -1.57 -6.35
N THR A 134 -11.18 -0.99 -7.48
CA THR A 134 -11.30 -1.63 -8.80
C THR A 134 -9.95 -1.69 -9.47
N GLU A 135 -9.49 -2.89 -9.86
CA GLU A 135 -8.27 -3.05 -10.66
C GLU A 135 -8.51 -2.50 -12.08
N VAL A 136 -7.56 -1.70 -12.57
CA VAL A 136 -7.61 -1.06 -13.89
C VAL A 136 -6.66 -1.75 -14.87
N PHE A 137 -5.40 -1.93 -14.46
CA PHE A 137 -4.37 -2.52 -15.31
C PHE A 137 -3.37 -3.34 -14.49
N SER A 138 -2.71 -4.30 -15.13
CA SER A 138 -1.66 -5.13 -14.54
C SER A 138 -0.51 -5.33 -15.51
N LEU A 139 0.72 -5.13 -15.02
CA LEU A 139 1.97 -5.41 -15.72
C LEU A 139 2.84 -6.33 -14.87
N GLU A 140 3.28 -7.43 -15.44
CA GLU A 140 4.41 -8.21 -14.92
C GLU A 140 5.71 -7.56 -15.41
N HIS A 141 6.45 -6.90 -14.52
CA HIS A 141 7.67 -6.18 -14.86
C HIS A 141 8.95 -7.02 -14.73
N ASP A 142 8.86 -8.13 -14.00
CA ASP A 142 9.96 -9.08 -13.84
C ASP A 142 9.40 -10.51 -13.65
N THR A 143 9.83 -11.45 -14.52
CA THR A 143 9.37 -12.86 -14.57
C THR A 143 10.21 -13.78 -13.71
N LEU A 144 11.17 -13.27 -12.94
CA LEU A 144 12.10 -14.07 -12.16
C LEU A 144 12.10 -13.70 -10.67
N ASN A 145 12.10 -12.41 -10.35
CA ASN A 145 12.00 -11.95 -8.97
C ASN A 145 11.66 -10.45 -8.91
N GLY A 146 10.71 -10.09 -8.05
CA GLY A 146 10.27 -8.72 -7.80
C GLY A 146 10.00 -8.49 -6.31
N SER A 147 11.01 -8.66 -5.47
CA SER A 147 10.88 -8.57 -4.02
C SER A 147 11.33 -7.21 -3.45
N GLY A 148 10.84 -6.86 -2.24
CA GLY A 148 11.29 -5.66 -1.54
C GLY A 148 11.05 -4.36 -2.32
N ASN A 149 9.91 -4.24 -2.93
CA ASN A 149 9.55 -3.15 -3.83
C ASN A 149 9.51 -1.79 -3.11
N SER A 150 10.02 -0.75 -3.80
CA SER A 150 9.89 0.65 -3.42
C SER A 150 9.56 1.46 -4.67
N LEU A 151 8.28 1.77 -4.85
CA LEU A 151 7.75 2.57 -5.96
C LEU A 151 7.63 4.02 -5.50
N VAL A 152 8.13 4.96 -6.31
CA VAL A 152 8.03 6.39 -6.03
C VAL A 152 7.62 7.16 -7.27
N ARG A 153 6.84 8.21 -7.10
CA ARG A 153 6.51 9.16 -8.16
C ARG A 153 7.72 10.07 -8.42
N VAL A 154 8.09 10.22 -9.69
CA VAL A 154 9.19 11.10 -10.14
C VAL A 154 8.62 12.38 -10.73
N ASP A 155 7.58 12.28 -11.59
CA ASP A 155 6.89 13.38 -12.23
C ASP A 155 5.42 13.00 -12.47
N ASP A 156 4.65 13.79 -13.16
CA ASP A 156 3.19 13.67 -13.31
C ASP A 156 2.73 12.26 -13.71
N ASP A 157 3.41 11.62 -14.66
CA ASP A 157 3.13 10.26 -15.13
C ASP A 157 4.33 9.30 -15.03
N THR A 158 5.45 9.75 -14.44
CA THR A 158 6.69 8.98 -14.36
C THR A 158 6.94 8.45 -12.95
N TYR A 159 7.27 7.17 -12.87
CA TYR A 159 7.53 6.45 -11.62
C TYR A 159 8.87 5.71 -11.69
N ALA A 160 9.56 5.62 -10.57
CA ALA A 160 10.75 4.80 -10.39
C ALA A 160 10.47 3.68 -9.39
N LEU A 161 10.82 2.45 -9.75
CA LEU A 161 10.72 1.25 -8.90
C LEU A 161 12.11 0.71 -8.61
N ALA A 162 12.49 0.68 -7.34
CA ALA A 162 13.63 -0.10 -6.86
C ALA A 162 13.13 -1.44 -6.29
N TYR A 163 13.79 -2.55 -6.61
CA TYR A 163 13.40 -3.87 -6.17
C TYR A 163 14.58 -4.85 -6.14
N GLY A 164 14.42 -5.97 -5.44
CA GLY A 164 15.34 -7.09 -5.49
C GLY A 164 14.95 -8.06 -6.60
N GLY A 165 15.83 -8.22 -7.58
CA GLY A 165 15.63 -9.13 -8.70
C GLY A 165 16.38 -10.47 -8.51
N LEU A 166 16.68 -11.14 -9.64
CA LEU A 166 17.34 -12.44 -9.65
C LEU A 166 18.67 -12.43 -8.86
N GLU A 167 18.94 -13.51 -8.14
CA GLU A 167 20.16 -13.72 -7.32
C GLU A 167 20.33 -12.70 -6.18
N GLY A 168 19.31 -11.88 -5.89
CA GLY A 168 19.33 -10.84 -4.86
C GLY A 168 19.96 -9.54 -5.31
N ASP A 169 20.18 -9.35 -6.61
CA ASP A 169 20.67 -8.11 -7.18
C ASP A 169 19.62 -7.00 -7.08
N GLY A 170 20.09 -5.77 -6.85
CA GLY A 170 19.25 -4.59 -6.83
C GLY A 170 19.02 -4.01 -8.23
N TYR A 171 17.76 -3.76 -8.57
CA TYR A 171 17.34 -3.16 -9.83
C TYR A 171 16.61 -1.85 -9.60
N ILE A 172 16.71 -0.94 -10.57
CA ILE A 172 15.87 0.25 -10.68
C ILE A 172 15.33 0.31 -12.10
N LYS A 173 14.01 0.44 -12.23
CA LYS A 173 13.30 0.64 -13.49
C LYS A 173 12.45 1.90 -13.42
N THR A 174 12.15 2.48 -14.57
CA THR A 174 11.22 3.61 -14.69
C THR A 174 9.99 3.19 -15.48
N PHE A 175 8.82 3.73 -15.10
CA PHE A 175 7.54 3.43 -15.72
C PHE A 175 6.76 4.70 -15.99
N THR A 176 6.02 4.70 -17.08
CA THR A 176 4.99 5.70 -17.37
C THR A 176 3.63 5.09 -17.00
N ILE A 177 2.89 5.79 -16.14
CA ILE A 177 1.53 5.43 -15.68
C ILE A 177 0.66 6.69 -15.84
N PRO A 178 -0.26 6.74 -16.82
CA PRO A 178 -1.14 7.90 -16.99
C PRO A 178 -2.09 8.06 -15.78
N ALA A 179 -2.64 9.28 -15.64
CA ALA A 179 -3.52 9.66 -14.52
C ALA A 179 -4.70 8.69 -14.28
N ASP A 180 -5.27 8.13 -15.36
CA ASP A 180 -6.37 7.16 -15.29
C ASP A 180 -5.92 5.71 -15.02
N GLY A 181 -4.62 5.46 -14.92
CA GLY A 181 -4.05 4.13 -14.67
C GLY A 181 -4.27 3.12 -15.78
N SER A 182 -4.72 3.53 -16.97
CA SER A 182 -5.16 2.63 -18.05
C SER A 182 -4.03 1.83 -18.71
N SER A 183 -2.78 2.18 -18.44
CA SER A 183 -1.59 1.46 -18.93
C SER A 183 -0.40 1.64 -18.01
N ILE A 184 0.56 0.71 -18.10
CA ILE A 184 1.88 0.80 -17.46
C ILE A 184 2.92 0.43 -18.52
N THR A 185 3.87 1.33 -18.79
CA THR A 185 4.93 1.11 -19.79
C THR A 185 6.30 1.32 -19.15
N GLU A 186 7.21 0.35 -19.29
CA GLU A 186 8.63 0.41 -18.87
C GLU A 186 9.46 1.24 -19.85
#